data_5d799bc31a403cb36c3ab1c093f9a4e8
#
_entry.id   5d799bc31a403cb36c3ab1c093f9a4e8
#
_cell.length_a   1.000
_cell.length_b   1.000
_cell.length_c   1.000
_cell.angle_alpha   90.00
_cell.angle_beta   90.00
_cell.angle_gamma   90.00
#
_symmetry.space_group_name_H-M   'P 1'
#
loop_
_entity.id
_entity.type
_entity.pdbx_description
1 polymer ?
#
loop_
_entity_poly.entity_id
_entity_poly.type
_entity_poly.pdbx_seq_one_letter_code
_entity_poly.pdbx_strand_id
1 'polypeptide(L)'
;NGVHFLSHKDQQVTRRFYHDVNDKEGIRSNSIYSLLIDDRGAVWVGHFQAGLDYSLYQNGLFRTYDYPPLFNSANLSIRSFVNKGQEKVIGSRDGLFYINEATGVVKSFVKPVLTSDLILTICFYQGEYYIGTYGGGMMVLNPETLSLKYFAQGDTELFQKGHIFCVKPDAKGNLWIGTSQGLFSYNGQTKQIKSFTSANSQLPEGKVYEVSFDSTGKGWIATETGMCIYDPASQSLRSNVFPEGFVNKDKVRTIYEDAEHNLYFIREKGSLFTSTLTMDRFQNRSIFSTLPDNSLMSVIEDNQGWLWVACNDGLLRIKEEGEEYDAFTFNDGVPGPTFTNGAAYKDEKGLLWFGNTKGLIYVDPKRVDEVRGKVRSIVFTDILANGVPFTSSSLKYNQNNLTFCFTDFAYGLPSALLYEYRLEGVDKDWKLLAAQNEVSYYGLSSGTYTFRVRLPGNEQSEASCQVTVCPMIPWWGWGLSVLLIVGIIAFIRYYVWKRMRRLLVSSASPVVVSSAEEEIQQREQSVEQHPEVNSEQQPSVVEEKYKTNRLTEEECKELHKKLVAYVEKEKPYINPDLKMGDLAS
;
A
#
# COMPACT_ATOMS: atom_id res chain seq x y z
N ASN A 1 -4.61 18.12 -35.71
CA ASN A 1 -4.06 16.80 -35.52
C ASN A 1 -3.26 16.76 -34.20
N GLY A 2 -3.64 15.87 -33.29
CA GLY A 2 -3.07 15.79 -31.95
C GLY A 2 -3.66 16.81 -30.96
N VAL A 3 -3.09 16.87 -29.73
CA VAL A 3 -3.48 17.79 -28.66
C VAL A 3 -2.40 18.85 -28.48
N HIS A 4 -2.80 20.11 -28.45
CA HIS A 4 -1.90 21.24 -28.27
C HIS A 4 -2.30 22.03 -27.04
N PHE A 5 -1.33 22.31 -26.17
CA PHE A 5 -1.48 23.20 -25.03
C PHE A 5 -0.95 24.59 -25.41
N LEU A 6 -1.75 25.60 -25.19
CA LEU A 6 -1.36 26.98 -25.43
C LEU A 6 -1.20 27.72 -24.11
N SER A 7 -0.19 28.56 -24.01
CA SER A 7 -0.07 29.51 -22.91
C SER A 7 -1.21 30.55 -22.99
N HIS A 8 -1.89 30.75 -21.87
CA HIS A 8 -2.96 31.76 -21.80
C HIS A 8 -2.43 33.18 -21.99
N LYS A 9 -1.16 33.43 -21.64
CA LYS A 9 -0.56 34.77 -21.61
C LYS A 9 -0.18 35.28 -23.01
N ASP A 10 0.39 34.42 -23.85
CA ASP A 10 0.97 34.79 -25.14
C ASP A 10 0.44 33.94 -26.30
N GLN A 11 -0.50 33.05 -26.01
CA GLN A 11 -1.14 32.12 -26.96
C GLN A 11 -0.14 31.26 -27.76
N GLN A 12 1.08 31.13 -27.28
CA GLN A 12 2.05 30.24 -27.89
C GLN A 12 1.84 28.79 -27.49
N VAL A 13 2.10 27.88 -28.42
CA VAL A 13 2.01 26.45 -28.14
C VAL A 13 3.15 26.04 -27.22
N THR A 14 2.81 25.66 -26.00
CA THR A 14 3.76 25.24 -24.96
C THR A 14 4.07 23.76 -25.02
N ARG A 15 3.10 22.92 -25.40
CA ARG A 15 3.25 21.48 -25.57
C ARG A 15 2.40 20.96 -26.70
N ARG A 16 2.88 19.87 -27.33
CA ARG A 16 2.19 19.15 -28.40
C ARG A 16 2.24 17.67 -28.11
N PHE A 17 1.13 17.00 -28.21
CA PHE A 17 1.00 15.56 -28.07
C PHE A 17 0.49 14.98 -29.38
N TYR A 18 1.26 14.04 -29.91
CA TYR A 18 0.95 13.31 -31.13
C TYR A 18 0.97 11.82 -30.83
N HIS A 19 0.17 11.07 -31.57
CA HIS A 19 0.23 9.63 -31.54
C HIS A 19 1.57 9.14 -32.09
N ASP A 20 2.27 8.33 -31.32
CA ASP A 20 3.46 7.56 -31.72
C ASP A 20 3.20 6.08 -31.42
N VAL A 21 3.34 5.22 -32.43
CA VAL A 21 3.14 3.78 -32.33
C VAL A 21 4.09 3.12 -31.32
N ASN A 22 5.25 3.73 -31.11
CA ASN A 22 6.27 3.25 -30.15
C ASN A 22 6.04 3.76 -28.71
N ASP A 23 5.22 4.80 -28.54
CA ASP A 23 4.87 5.35 -27.24
C ASP A 23 3.51 4.80 -26.79
N LYS A 24 3.55 3.75 -25.95
CA LYS A 24 2.33 3.14 -25.37
C LYS A 24 1.61 4.02 -24.35
N GLU A 25 2.30 5.04 -23.85
CA GLU A 25 1.78 6.00 -22.86
C GLU A 25 1.30 7.31 -23.53
N GLY A 26 1.53 7.45 -24.82
CA GLY A 26 1.07 8.58 -25.62
C GLY A 26 -0.41 8.50 -26.01
N ILE A 27 -0.91 9.56 -26.65
CA ILE A 27 -2.29 9.57 -27.13
C ILE A 27 -2.53 8.49 -28.18
N ARG A 28 -3.67 7.82 -28.11
CA ARG A 28 -4.01 6.67 -28.97
C ARG A 28 -4.20 7.00 -30.44
N SER A 29 -4.58 8.24 -30.75
CA SER A 29 -4.81 8.69 -32.11
C SER A 29 -4.64 10.20 -32.22
N ASN A 30 -4.20 10.67 -33.39
CA ASN A 30 -4.16 12.09 -33.73
C ASN A 30 -5.54 12.67 -34.12
N SER A 31 -6.54 11.80 -34.29
CA SER A 31 -7.91 12.21 -34.62
C SER A 31 -8.71 12.47 -33.35
N ILE A 32 -8.68 13.70 -32.88
CA ILE A 32 -9.36 14.13 -31.65
C ILE A 32 -10.78 14.58 -32.02
N TYR A 33 -11.76 14.06 -31.28
CA TYR A 33 -13.17 14.38 -31.44
C TYR A 33 -13.66 15.37 -30.37
N SER A 34 -13.20 15.20 -29.11
CA SER A 34 -13.59 16.04 -27.98
C SER A 34 -12.47 16.19 -26.99
N LEU A 35 -12.48 17.30 -26.25
CA LEU A 35 -11.60 17.59 -25.14
C LEU A 35 -12.43 18.09 -23.97
N LEU A 36 -12.15 17.62 -22.77
CA LEU A 36 -12.71 18.10 -21.51
C LEU A 36 -11.59 18.30 -20.51
N ILE A 37 -11.59 19.39 -19.80
CA ILE A 37 -10.78 19.60 -18.60
C ILE A 37 -11.74 19.60 -17.44
N ASP A 38 -11.59 18.65 -16.52
CA ASP A 38 -12.43 18.55 -15.34
C ASP A 38 -12.03 19.56 -14.26
N ASP A 39 -12.82 19.64 -13.18
CA ASP A 39 -12.60 20.58 -12.08
C ASP A 39 -11.28 20.37 -11.33
N ARG A 40 -10.61 19.24 -11.57
CA ARG A 40 -9.30 18.89 -11.01
C ARG A 40 -8.15 19.24 -11.94
N GLY A 41 -8.47 19.68 -13.17
CA GLY A 41 -7.50 19.96 -14.21
C GLY A 41 -7.05 18.72 -14.96
N ALA A 42 -7.74 17.56 -14.80
CA ALA A 42 -7.49 16.41 -15.64
C ALA A 42 -8.02 16.63 -17.05
N VAL A 43 -7.24 16.23 -18.03
CA VAL A 43 -7.56 16.38 -19.45
C VAL A 43 -8.10 15.06 -19.98
N TRP A 44 -9.31 15.08 -20.49
CA TRP A 44 -9.99 13.97 -21.13
C TRP A 44 -9.99 14.19 -22.64
N VAL A 45 -9.51 13.20 -23.37
CA VAL A 45 -9.36 13.28 -24.83
C VAL A 45 -10.18 12.19 -25.48
N GLY A 46 -11.31 12.55 -26.05
CA GLY A 46 -12.14 11.65 -26.85
C GLY A 46 -11.60 11.55 -28.28
N HIS A 47 -11.26 10.35 -28.71
CA HIS A 47 -10.76 10.07 -30.05
C HIS A 47 -11.86 9.59 -30.98
N PHE A 48 -11.71 9.88 -32.25
CA PHE A 48 -12.56 9.28 -33.27
C PHE A 48 -12.21 7.79 -33.44
N GLN A 49 -13.12 6.89 -33.05
CA GLN A 49 -12.98 5.43 -33.15
C GLN A 49 -11.79 4.79 -32.39
N ALA A 50 -11.10 5.53 -31.51
CA ALA A 50 -9.98 4.99 -30.76
C ALA A 50 -10.18 5.06 -29.23
N GLY A 51 -11.38 5.37 -28.77
CA GLY A 51 -11.72 5.39 -27.35
C GLY A 51 -11.41 6.72 -26.67
N LEU A 52 -11.08 6.65 -25.38
CA LEU A 52 -10.87 7.80 -24.50
C LEU A 52 -9.50 7.72 -23.87
N ASP A 53 -8.74 8.81 -23.92
CA ASP A 53 -7.53 9.00 -23.14
C ASP A 53 -7.79 9.98 -22.01
N TYR A 54 -7.09 9.77 -20.92
CA TYR A 54 -7.16 10.56 -19.72
C TYR A 54 -5.76 10.89 -19.23
N SER A 55 -5.51 12.13 -18.91
CA SER A 55 -4.23 12.56 -18.32
C SER A 55 -4.49 13.53 -17.18
N LEU A 56 -3.97 13.21 -16.01
CA LEU A 56 -3.87 14.16 -14.93
C LEU A 56 -2.78 15.17 -15.27
N TYR A 57 -3.16 16.31 -15.76
CA TYR A 57 -2.26 17.45 -15.87
C TYR A 57 -2.10 18.10 -14.48
N GLN A 58 -1.50 17.36 -13.57
CA GLN A 58 -1.05 17.93 -12.29
C GLN A 58 0.22 18.71 -12.56
N ASN A 59 0.10 19.93 -13.04
CA ASN A 59 1.10 21.01 -13.10
C ASN A 59 2.58 20.65 -12.89
N GLY A 60 3.03 19.50 -13.42
CA GLY A 60 4.42 19.04 -13.28
C GLY A 60 4.86 18.88 -11.84
N LEU A 61 4.04 18.24 -10.99
CA LEU A 61 4.43 17.88 -9.62
C LEU A 61 5.67 16.99 -9.65
N PHE A 62 5.60 15.90 -10.42
CA PHE A 62 6.74 15.06 -10.75
C PHE A 62 7.26 15.44 -12.14
N ARG A 63 8.54 15.64 -12.25
CA ARG A 63 9.19 16.02 -13.50
C ARG A 63 10.28 15.04 -13.84
N THR A 64 10.31 14.62 -15.09
CA THR A 64 11.46 13.90 -15.63
C THR A 64 12.54 14.93 -15.97
N TYR A 65 13.77 14.59 -15.66
CA TYR A 65 14.91 15.37 -16.09
C TYR A 65 15.08 15.24 -17.61
N ASP A 66 14.95 16.37 -18.31
CA ASP A 66 15.09 16.39 -19.77
C ASP A 66 16.56 16.25 -20.15
N TYR A 67 16.91 15.09 -20.64
CA TYR A 67 18.25 14.81 -21.12
C TYR A 67 18.50 15.49 -22.46
N PRO A 68 19.73 15.99 -22.68
CA PRO A 68 20.11 16.41 -24.03
C PRO A 68 19.97 15.26 -25.03
N PRO A 69 19.71 15.56 -26.33
CA PRO A 69 19.40 14.55 -27.37
C PRO A 69 20.46 13.43 -27.60
N LEU A 70 21.64 13.56 -27.00
CA LEU A 70 22.69 12.53 -27.01
C LEU A 70 22.36 11.25 -26.26
N PHE A 71 21.27 11.25 -25.45
CA PHE A 71 20.85 10.14 -24.62
C PHE A 71 19.73 9.31 -25.24
N ASN A 72 19.81 9.03 -26.51
CA ASN A 72 18.90 8.16 -27.27
C ASN A 72 19.05 6.68 -26.84
N SER A 73 19.15 6.39 -25.54
CA SER A 73 19.19 5.02 -25.07
C SER A 73 17.77 4.53 -24.76
N ALA A 74 17.43 3.38 -25.28
CA ALA A 74 16.12 2.76 -25.07
C ALA A 74 15.89 2.31 -23.61
N ASN A 75 16.93 2.30 -22.76
CA ASN A 75 16.92 1.81 -21.38
C ASN A 75 17.62 2.76 -20.42
N LEU A 76 17.01 3.90 -20.13
CA LEU A 76 17.54 4.88 -19.15
C LEU A 76 17.33 4.44 -17.68
N SER A 77 17.43 3.16 -17.38
CA SER A 77 17.33 2.67 -15.99
C SER A 77 18.45 3.26 -15.13
N ILE A 78 18.12 4.31 -14.38
CA ILE A 78 19.10 5.04 -13.56
C ILE A 78 19.27 4.31 -12.23
N ARG A 79 20.51 3.94 -11.92
CA ARG A 79 20.86 3.19 -10.71
C ARG A 79 21.57 4.01 -9.66
N SER A 80 22.34 4.99 -10.09
CA SER A 80 23.07 5.89 -9.20
C SER A 80 23.32 7.21 -9.88
N PHE A 81 23.32 8.29 -9.13
CA PHE A 81 23.63 9.60 -9.67
C PHE A 81 24.19 10.51 -8.55
N VAL A 82 24.95 11.50 -8.97
CA VAL A 82 25.43 12.59 -8.13
C VAL A 82 24.98 13.90 -8.76
N ASN A 83 24.30 14.74 -7.98
CA ASN A 83 23.85 16.06 -8.40
C ASN A 83 24.55 17.13 -7.55
N LYS A 84 25.41 17.92 -8.16
CA LYS A 84 26.12 19.05 -7.53
C LYS A 84 25.68 20.36 -8.17
N GLY A 85 24.41 20.70 -7.99
CA GLY A 85 23.83 21.89 -8.59
C GLY A 85 23.80 21.84 -10.12
N GLN A 86 24.77 22.50 -10.75
CA GLN A 86 24.87 22.56 -12.21
C GLN A 86 25.57 21.33 -12.82
N GLU A 87 26.25 20.54 -12.03
CA GLU A 87 26.98 19.36 -12.48
C GLU A 87 26.27 18.08 -12.03
N LYS A 88 26.01 17.19 -12.99
CA LYS A 88 25.33 15.92 -12.76
C LYS A 88 26.12 14.78 -13.39
N VAL A 89 26.33 13.72 -12.62
CA VAL A 89 26.90 12.46 -13.12
C VAL A 89 25.90 11.36 -12.87
N ILE A 90 25.48 10.70 -13.95
CA ILE A 90 24.35 9.78 -13.93
C ILE A 90 24.80 8.43 -14.45
N GLY A 91 24.63 7.40 -13.63
CA GLY A 91 24.91 6.01 -13.96
C GLY A 91 23.65 5.25 -14.29
N SER A 92 23.63 4.64 -15.45
CA SER A 92 22.53 3.85 -15.95
C SER A 92 22.92 2.40 -16.19
N ARG A 93 22.00 1.64 -16.77
CA ARG A 93 22.26 0.31 -17.30
C ARG A 93 23.08 0.35 -18.60
N ASP A 94 23.04 1.48 -19.33
CA ASP A 94 23.60 1.64 -20.66
C ASP A 94 24.77 2.65 -20.70
N GLY A 95 25.39 2.92 -19.55
CA GLY A 95 26.58 3.75 -19.46
C GLY A 95 26.55 4.83 -18.40
N LEU A 96 27.57 5.69 -18.46
CA LEU A 96 27.78 6.83 -17.59
C LEU A 96 27.59 8.13 -18.37
N PHE A 97 26.89 9.09 -17.78
CA PHE A 97 26.61 10.38 -18.36
C PHE A 97 27.12 11.50 -17.46
N TYR A 98 27.84 12.42 -18.03
CA TYR A 98 28.30 13.65 -17.40
C TYR A 98 27.62 14.84 -18.04
N ILE A 99 27.06 15.72 -17.23
CA ILE A 99 26.37 16.93 -17.65
C ILE A 99 26.84 18.09 -16.77
N ASN A 100 27.27 19.16 -17.41
CA ASN A 100 27.53 20.43 -16.73
C ASN A 100 26.65 21.50 -17.38
N GLU A 101 25.58 21.89 -16.69
CA GLU A 101 24.59 22.85 -17.18
C GLU A 101 25.14 24.27 -17.29
N ALA A 102 26.14 24.64 -16.47
CA ALA A 102 26.76 25.96 -16.52
C ALA A 102 27.60 26.15 -17.77
N THR A 103 28.29 25.11 -18.22
CA THR A 103 29.19 25.14 -19.40
C THR A 103 28.55 24.59 -20.66
N GLY A 104 27.37 23.94 -20.52
CA GLY A 104 26.71 23.22 -21.61
C GLY A 104 27.43 21.94 -22.03
N VAL A 105 28.43 21.48 -21.26
CA VAL A 105 29.16 20.25 -21.58
C VAL A 105 28.33 19.02 -21.24
N VAL A 106 28.14 18.17 -22.24
CA VAL A 106 27.46 16.89 -22.11
C VAL A 106 28.34 15.80 -22.71
N LYS A 107 28.60 14.74 -21.95
CA LYS A 107 29.42 13.61 -22.40
C LYS A 107 28.85 12.28 -21.93
N SER A 108 28.80 11.31 -22.83
CA SER A 108 28.48 9.93 -22.51
C SER A 108 29.73 9.05 -22.58
N PHE A 109 29.80 8.09 -21.68
CA PHE A 109 30.85 7.08 -21.66
C PHE A 109 30.16 5.71 -21.72
N VAL A 110 30.51 4.94 -22.70
CA VAL A 110 30.04 3.58 -22.95
C VAL A 110 31.22 2.69 -23.33
N LYS A 111 31.04 1.40 -23.44
CA LYS A 111 32.10 0.51 -23.97
C LYS A 111 32.56 0.97 -25.37
N PRO A 112 33.85 0.86 -25.69
CA PRO A 112 34.94 0.25 -24.90
C PRO A 112 35.62 1.21 -23.91
N VAL A 113 35.18 2.47 -23.79
CA VAL A 113 35.77 3.45 -22.85
C VAL A 113 35.46 3.05 -21.40
N LEU A 114 34.23 2.60 -21.16
CA LEU A 114 33.87 1.91 -19.92
C LEU A 114 34.25 0.43 -20.01
N THR A 115 34.60 -0.13 -18.85
CA THR A 115 34.80 -1.58 -18.71
C THR A 115 33.48 -2.34 -18.67
N SER A 116 32.46 -1.72 -18.11
CA SER A 116 31.07 -2.21 -18.09
C SER A 116 30.11 -1.04 -18.20
N ASP A 117 29.06 -1.16 -19.03
CA ASP A 117 28.03 -0.13 -19.16
C ASP A 117 27.04 -0.13 -17.98
N LEU A 118 27.04 -1.22 -17.19
CA LEU A 118 26.16 -1.32 -16.02
C LEU A 118 26.79 -0.65 -14.81
N ILE A 119 26.41 0.61 -14.58
CA ILE A 119 26.86 1.42 -13.44
C ILE A 119 25.99 1.10 -12.23
N LEU A 120 26.63 0.75 -11.10
CA LEU A 120 25.92 0.43 -9.85
C LEU A 120 25.95 1.55 -8.83
N THR A 121 27.06 2.28 -8.76
CA THR A 121 27.28 3.33 -7.77
C THR A 121 28.19 4.43 -8.28
N ILE A 122 27.94 5.66 -7.86
CA ILE A 122 28.77 6.82 -8.15
C ILE A 122 28.96 7.61 -6.85
N CYS A 123 30.18 8.01 -6.57
CA CYS A 123 30.51 8.82 -5.42
C CYS A 123 31.45 9.95 -5.82
N PHE A 124 31.17 11.18 -5.40
CA PHE A 124 32.12 12.29 -5.51
C PHE A 124 33.02 12.31 -4.29
N TYR A 125 34.33 12.22 -4.51
CA TYR A 125 35.30 12.18 -3.44
C TYR A 125 36.61 12.85 -3.87
N GLN A 126 37.11 13.80 -3.08
CA GLN A 126 38.36 14.53 -3.30
C GLN A 126 38.53 15.13 -4.73
N GLY A 127 37.44 15.69 -5.27
CA GLY A 127 37.46 16.34 -6.59
C GLY A 127 37.23 15.43 -7.78
N GLU A 128 37.08 14.13 -7.60
CA GLU A 128 36.88 13.14 -8.66
C GLU A 128 35.62 12.30 -8.40
N TYR A 129 35.07 11.70 -9.46
CA TYR A 129 33.95 10.76 -9.37
C TYR A 129 34.44 9.32 -9.41
N TYR A 130 34.14 8.58 -8.38
CA TYR A 130 34.42 7.15 -8.27
C TYR A 130 33.20 6.36 -8.71
N ILE A 131 33.37 5.53 -9.72
CA ILE A 131 32.29 4.83 -10.43
C ILE A 131 32.47 3.34 -10.26
N GLY A 132 31.54 2.70 -9.54
CA GLY A 132 31.48 1.25 -9.38
C GLY A 132 30.57 0.61 -10.41
N THR A 133 31.04 -0.48 -11.02
CA THR A 133 30.35 -1.18 -12.09
C THR A 133 30.04 -2.64 -11.76
N TYR A 134 29.18 -3.24 -12.54
CA TYR A 134 28.90 -4.67 -12.48
C TYR A 134 29.84 -5.41 -13.46
N GLY A 135 30.87 -6.07 -12.92
CA GLY A 135 31.81 -6.87 -13.72
C GLY A 135 32.89 -6.09 -14.47
N GLY A 136 33.02 -4.79 -14.23
CA GLY A 136 34.05 -3.95 -14.83
C GLY A 136 34.92 -3.22 -13.79
N GLY A 137 34.80 -3.59 -12.49
CA GLY A 137 35.57 -2.99 -11.41
C GLY A 137 35.14 -1.55 -11.10
N MET A 138 36.14 -0.73 -10.73
CA MET A 138 35.95 0.67 -10.35
C MET A 138 36.77 1.60 -11.26
N MET A 139 36.13 2.66 -11.71
CA MET A 139 36.77 3.71 -12.53
C MET A 139 36.69 5.07 -11.80
N VAL A 140 37.56 5.97 -12.19
CA VAL A 140 37.64 7.33 -11.66
C VAL A 140 37.56 8.33 -12.81
N LEU A 141 36.56 9.22 -12.73
CA LEU A 141 36.34 10.30 -13.70
C LEU A 141 36.84 11.62 -13.10
N ASN A 142 37.76 12.27 -13.78
CA ASN A 142 38.14 13.63 -13.44
C ASN A 142 37.18 14.60 -14.17
N PRO A 143 36.44 15.47 -13.43
CA PRO A 143 35.44 16.36 -14.05
C PRO A 143 36.06 17.50 -14.87
N GLU A 144 37.29 17.94 -14.59
CA GLU A 144 37.92 19.03 -15.28
C GLU A 144 38.43 18.62 -16.68
N THR A 145 39.02 17.42 -16.74
CA THR A 145 39.60 16.90 -17.99
C THR A 145 38.68 15.93 -18.73
N LEU A 146 37.62 15.49 -18.09
CA LEU A 146 36.71 14.42 -18.53
C LEU A 146 37.48 13.13 -18.92
N SER A 147 38.61 12.90 -18.25
CA SER A 147 39.39 11.68 -18.39
C SER A 147 38.88 10.60 -17.44
N LEU A 148 38.69 9.39 -17.95
CA LEU A 148 38.24 8.22 -17.20
C LEU A 148 39.42 7.24 -17.06
N LYS A 149 39.74 6.83 -15.86
CA LYS A 149 40.85 5.93 -15.53
C LYS A 149 40.39 4.79 -14.65
N TYR A 150 41.10 3.67 -14.69
CA TYR A 150 40.92 2.62 -13.69
C TYR A 150 41.35 3.09 -12.30
N PHE A 151 40.64 2.62 -11.28
CA PHE A 151 41.15 2.73 -9.92
C PHE A 151 42.36 1.83 -9.74
N ALA A 152 43.52 2.44 -9.56
CA ALA A 152 44.82 1.77 -9.63
C ALA A 152 45.37 1.32 -8.25
N GLN A 153 44.53 1.13 -7.26
CA GLN A 153 44.93 0.77 -5.89
C GLN A 153 44.34 -0.59 -5.49
N GLY A 154 45.08 -1.32 -4.62
CA GLY A 154 44.62 -2.59 -4.06
C GLY A 154 44.68 -3.77 -5.03
N ASP A 155 43.72 -4.70 -4.89
CA ASP A 155 43.59 -5.88 -5.75
C ASP A 155 43.16 -5.44 -7.15
N THR A 156 44.11 -5.54 -8.08
CA THR A 156 43.91 -5.09 -9.46
C THR A 156 42.89 -5.92 -10.21
N GLU A 157 42.73 -7.20 -9.89
CA GLU A 157 41.72 -8.04 -10.55
C GLU A 157 40.31 -7.65 -10.12
N LEU A 158 40.08 -7.48 -8.80
CA LEU A 158 38.80 -7.04 -8.27
C LEU A 158 38.41 -5.66 -8.79
N PHE A 159 39.31 -4.69 -8.72
CA PHE A 159 39.05 -3.31 -9.12
C PHE A 159 39.04 -3.08 -10.63
N GLN A 160 39.47 -4.02 -11.45
CA GLN A 160 39.39 -3.98 -12.91
C GLN A 160 38.25 -4.84 -13.49
N LYS A 161 37.87 -5.93 -12.83
CA LYS A 161 36.92 -6.93 -13.36
C LYS A 161 35.82 -7.34 -12.38
N GLY A 162 35.88 -6.88 -11.11
CA GLY A 162 34.94 -7.27 -10.08
C GLY A 162 33.63 -6.49 -10.10
N HIS A 163 32.76 -6.83 -9.15
CA HIS A 163 31.51 -6.12 -8.93
C HIS A 163 31.68 -5.15 -7.75
N ILE A 164 31.43 -3.87 -7.98
CA ILE A 164 31.45 -2.81 -6.99
C ILE A 164 30.03 -2.32 -6.78
N PHE A 165 29.45 -2.66 -5.61
CA PHE A 165 28.04 -2.42 -5.33
C PHE A 165 27.79 -1.05 -4.71
N CYS A 166 28.65 -0.59 -3.82
CA CYS A 166 28.54 0.72 -3.19
C CYS A 166 29.91 1.37 -2.98
N VAL A 167 29.94 2.70 -3.03
CA VAL A 167 31.10 3.54 -2.73
C VAL A 167 30.62 4.74 -1.93
N LYS A 168 31.11 4.89 -0.69
CA LYS A 168 30.68 5.96 0.22
C LYS A 168 31.86 6.54 0.99
N PRO A 169 31.97 7.87 1.18
CA PRO A 169 32.98 8.48 2.04
C PRO A 169 32.54 8.42 3.51
N ASP A 170 33.50 8.28 4.42
CA ASP A 170 33.27 8.54 5.85
C ASP A 170 33.63 10.00 6.22
N ALA A 171 33.26 10.41 7.43
CA ALA A 171 33.58 11.74 7.94
C ALA A 171 35.10 11.98 8.16
N LYS A 172 35.92 10.92 8.21
CA LYS A 172 37.37 10.99 8.34
C LYS A 172 38.10 11.11 7.00
N GLY A 173 37.36 11.12 5.89
CA GLY A 173 37.90 11.21 4.56
C GLY A 173 38.45 9.91 4.01
N ASN A 174 37.98 8.75 4.46
CA ASN A 174 38.21 7.49 3.82
C ASN A 174 37.04 7.15 2.88
N LEU A 175 37.33 6.47 1.79
CA LEU A 175 36.36 5.96 0.83
C LEU A 175 36.11 4.48 1.11
N TRP A 176 34.88 4.13 1.41
CA TRP A 176 34.48 2.76 1.69
C TRP A 176 33.83 2.13 0.44
N ILE A 177 34.29 0.93 0.12
CA ILE A 177 33.98 0.26 -1.14
C ILE A 177 33.42 -1.12 -0.83
N GLY A 178 32.12 -1.32 -1.07
CA GLY A 178 31.44 -2.61 -0.96
C GLY A 178 31.51 -3.39 -2.26
N THR A 179 31.99 -4.63 -2.18
CA THR A 179 32.32 -5.44 -3.36
C THR A 179 31.74 -6.86 -3.27
N SER A 180 31.95 -7.64 -4.33
CA SER A 180 31.64 -9.08 -4.33
C SER A 180 32.58 -9.93 -3.46
N GLN A 181 33.70 -9.38 -3.00
CA GLN A 181 34.72 -10.11 -2.23
C GLN A 181 34.92 -9.55 -0.82
N GLY A 182 34.07 -8.63 -0.37
CA GLY A 182 34.15 -8.01 0.93
C GLY A 182 34.09 -6.49 0.88
N LEU A 183 34.55 -5.87 1.96
CA LEU A 183 34.56 -4.43 2.19
C LEU A 183 35.98 -3.89 2.18
N PHE A 184 36.17 -2.76 1.54
CA PHE A 184 37.48 -2.07 1.48
C PHE A 184 37.33 -0.64 1.98
N SER A 185 38.37 -0.16 2.69
CA SER A 185 38.50 1.25 3.07
C SER A 185 39.75 1.81 2.43
N TYR A 186 39.61 2.85 1.63
CA TYR A 186 40.70 3.54 0.93
C TYR A 186 40.88 4.94 1.49
N ASN A 187 42.10 5.27 1.88
CA ASN A 187 42.45 6.62 2.30
C ASN A 187 43.08 7.37 1.12
N GLY A 188 42.40 8.39 0.62
CA GLY A 188 42.82 9.14 -0.55
C GLY A 188 44.10 9.95 -0.36
N GLN A 189 44.47 10.31 0.87
CA GLN A 189 45.69 11.06 1.17
C GLN A 189 46.91 10.15 1.21
N THR A 190 46.83 9.04 1.97
CA THR A 190 47.94 8.10 2.14
C THR A 190 48.01 7.05 1.03
N LYS A 191 46.96 6.96 0.19
CA LYS A 191 46.80 5.94 -0.87
C LYS A 191 46.76 4.51 -0.33
N GLN A 192 46.54 4.33 0.96
CA GLN A 192 46.44 3.01 1.60
C GLN A 192 45.05 2.44 1.47
N ILE A 193 44.98 1.13 1.23
CA ILE A 193 43.74 0.37 1.21
C ILE A 193 43.77 -0.71 2.28
N LYS A 194 42.68 -0.83 3.03
CA LYS A 194 42.46 -1.89 4.04
C LYS A 194 41.29 -2.73 3.62
N SER A 195 41.43 -4.04 3.66
CA SER A 195 40.37 -5.01 3.35
C SER A 195 39.77 -5.60 4.60
N PHE A 196 38.47 -5.82 4.57
CA PHE A 196 37.68 -6.52 5.58
C PHE A 196 36.92 -7.66 4.90
N THR A 197 37.16 -8.86 5.36
CA THR A 197 36.53 -10.09 4.87
C THR A 197 36.07 -10.92 6.06
N SER A 198 35.29 -11.96 5.85
CA SER A 198 34.91 -12.91 6.90
C SER A 198 36.11 -13.67 7.51
N ALA A 199 37.23 -13.75 6.78
CA ALA A 199 38.45 -14.41 7.24
C ALA A 199 39.29 -13.53 8.20
N ASN A 200 39.23 -12.19 8.07
CA ASN A 200 40.09 -11.27 8.85
C ASN A 200 39.30 -10.30 9.74
N SER A 201 37.99 -10.38 9.75
CA SER A 201 37.12 -9.48 10.51
C SER A 201 35.79 -10.15 10.86
N GLN A 202 34.92 -9.44 11.58
CA GLN A 202 33.54 -9.89 11.84
C GLN A 202 32.57 -9.48 10.70
N LEU A 203 33.05 -9.27 9.50
CA LEU A 203 32.18 -9.04 8.33
C LEU A 203 31.41 -10.34 8.05
N PRO A 204 30.08 -10.32 7.97
CA PRO A 204 29.30 -11.47 7.51
C PRO A 204 29.73 -11.90 6.10
N GLU A 205 29.68 -13.20 5.82
CA GLU A 205 30.10 -13.76 4.53
C GLU A 205 29.23 -13.21 3.37
N GLY A 206 29.83 -13.11 2.17
CA GLY A 206 29.14 -12.75 0.95
C GLY A 206 29.45 -11.32 0.46
N LYS A 207 28.60 -10.85 -0.46
CA LYS A 207 28.73 -9.55 -1.10
C LYS A 207 28.34 -8.43 -0.15
N VAL A 208 29.00 -7.28 -0.23
CA VAL A 208 28.63 -6.07 0.50
C VAL A 208 27.81 -5.18 -0.43
N TYR A 209 26.53 -5.01 -0.13
CA TYR A 209 25.59 -4.27 -0.99
C TYR A 209 25.50 -2.78 -0.66
N GLU A 210 25.57 -2.43 0.63
CA GLU A 210 25.43 -1.04 1.06
C GLU A 210 26.32 -0.74 2.26
N VAL A 211 26.82 0.47 2.30
CA VAL A 211 27.51 1.07 3.44
C VAL A 211 26.90 2.45 3.68
N SER A 212 26.47 2.73 4.89
CA SER A 212 25.99 4.04 5.30
C SER A 212 26.66 4.46 6.61
N PHE A 213 26.99 5.72 6.76
CA PHE A 213 27.55 6.26 8.00
C PHE A 213 26.50 7.10 8.69
N ASP A 214 26.29 6.83 9.97
CA ASP A 214 25.40 7.63 10.80
C ASP A 214 26.08 8.92 11.29
N SER A 215 25.29 9.80 11.89
CA SER A 215 25.75 11.07 12.45
C SER A 215 26.82 10.94 13.55
N THR A 216 26.93 9.77 14.19
CA THR A 216 27.99 9.46 15.17
C THR A 216 29.28 8.95 14.51
N GLY A 217 29.24 8.72 13.19
CA GLY A 217 30.34 8.17 12.40
C GLY A 217 30.47 6.65 12.43
N LYS A 218 29.51 5.92 13.02
CA LYS A 218 29.45 4.47 12.89
C LYS A 218 29.04 4.10 11.46
N GLY A 219 29.67 3.07 10.92
CA GLY A 219 29.34 2.54 9.59
C GLY A 219 28.38 1.38 9.70
N TRP A 220 27.25 1.45 9.02
CA TRP A 220 26.26 0.39 8.89
C TRP A 220 26.51 -0.35 7.58
N ILE A 221 26.84 -1.61 7.64
CA ILE A 221 27.26 -2.41 6.50
C ILE A 221 26.26 -3.53 6.27
N ALA A 222 25.64 -3.54 5.08
CA ALA A 222 24.70 -4.57 4.64
C ALA A 222 25.38 -5.56 3.69
N THR A 223 25.34 -6.84 4.04
CA THR A 223 25.90 -7.92 3.25
C THR A 223 24.83 -8.88 2.72
N GLU A 224 25.24 -9.85 1.92
CA GLU A 224 24.35 -10.89 1.39
C GLU A 224 23.74 -11.77 2.49
N THR A 225 24.46 -11.98 3.58
CA THR A 225 24.06 -12.89 4.66
C THR A 225 23.68 -12.20 5.97
N GLY A 226 23.75 -10.85 6.00
CA GLY A 226 23.38 -10.10 7.19
C GLY A 226 23.99 -8.71 7.25
N MET A 227 24.06 -8.15 8.44
CA MET A 227 24.60 -6.82 8.70
C MET A 227 25.70 -6.83 9.76
N CYS A 228 26.57 -5.85 9.70
CA CYS A 228 27.50 -5.52 10.76
C CYS A 228 27.66 -4.00 10.92
N ILE A 229 28.23 -3.59 12.04
CA ILE A 229 28.48 -2.18 12.35
C ILE A 229 29.99 -1.98 12.43
N TYR A 230 30.49 -0.97 11.74
CA TYR A 230 31.85 -0.45 11.93
C TYR A 230 31.88 0.57 13.05
N ASP A 231 32.71 0.33 14.04
CA ASP A 231 32.96 1.26 15.13
C ASP A 231 34.22 2.07 14.82
N PRO A 232 34.11 3.39 14.61
CA PRO A 232 35.25 4.25 14.30
C PRO A 232 36.25 4.43 15.45
N ALA A 233 35.85 4.14 16.71
CA ALA A 233 36.73 4.23 17.88
C ALA A 233 37.64 3.02 17.97
N SER A 234 37.10 1.82 17.83
CA SER A 234 37.87 0.57 17.84
C SER A 234 38.42 0.17 16.46
N GLN A 235 38.01 0.86 15.41
CA GLN A 235 38.31 0.55 14.00
C GLN A 235 38.02 -0.90 13.61
N SER A 236 36.99 -1.48 14.20
CA SER A 236 36.62 -2.89 14.02
C SER A 236 35.16 -3.04 13.63
N LEU A 237 34.84 -4.18 13.03
CA LEU A 237 33.48 -4.58 12.68
C LEU A 237 32.88 -5.45 13.79
N ARG A 238 31.58 -5.27 14.05
CA ARG A 238 30.78 -6.05 14.99
C ARG A 238 29.53 -6.57 14.33
N SER A 239 29.29 -7.88 14.30
CA SER A 239 28.14 -8.52 13.65
C SER A 239 26.99 -8.88 14.62
N ASN A 240 27.29 -9.12 15.90
CA ASN A 240 26.31 -9.62 16.88
C ASN A 240 25.72 -8.50 17.76
N VAL A 241 25.34 -7.39 17.13
CA VAL A 241 24.85 -6.20 17.84
C VAL A 241 23.35 -5.93 17.63
N PHE A 242 22.69 -6.78 16.87
CA PHE A 242 21.27 -6.61 16.53
C PHE A 242 20.37 -7.34 17.54
N PRO A 243 19.20 -6.75 17.92
CA PRO A 243 18.28 -7.38 18.86
C PRO A 243 17.71 -8.71 18.36
N GLU A 244 17.30 -9.59 19.29
CA GLU A 244 16.52 -10.79 18.98
C GLU A 244 15.24 -10.39 18.23
N GLY A 245 14.98 -11.00 17.09
CA GLY A 245 13.83 -10.67 16.21
C GLY A 245 14.22 -9.88 14.96
N PHE A 246 15.36 -9.21 14.93
CA PHE A 246 15.99 -8.82 13.69
C PHE A 246 16.65 -10.06 13.09
N VAL A 247 15.90 -10.77 12.24
CA VAL A 247 16.43 -11.95 11.56
C VAL A 247 17.55 -11.50 10.64
N ASN A 248 18.77 -11.74 11.06
CA ASN A 248 20.01 -11.31 10.41
C ASN A 248 20.26 -11.97 9.03
N LYS A 249 19.25 -12.66 8.47
CA LYS A 249 19.35 -13.43 7.23
C LYS A 249 18.72 -12.76 6.01
N ASP A 250 17.97 -11.69 6.19
CA ASP A 250 17.35 -11.00 5.06
C ASP A 250 18.28 -9.90 4.54
N LYS A 251 18.50 -9.88 3.24
CA LYS A 251 19.34 -8.90 2.59
C LYS A 251 18.77 -7.49 2.76
N VAL A 252 19.54 -6.60 3.39
CA VAL A 252 19.24 -5.18 3.43
C VAL A 252 19.80 -4.53 2.18
N ARG A 253 19.01 -3.67 1.55
CA ARG A 253 19.35 -3.00 0.27
C ARG A 253 19.62 -1.52 0.42
N THR A 254 18.96 -0.89 1.39
CA THR A 254 19.10 0.55 1.63
C THR A 254 19.12 0.81 3.13
N ILE A 255 20.00 1.70 3.55
CA ILE A 255 20.13 2.19 4.92
C ILE A 255 20.08 3.70 4.85
N TYR A 256 19.21 4.32 5.64
CA TYR A 256 19.03 5.76 5.68
C TYR A 256 18.88 6.24 7.12
N GLU A 257 19.44 7.39 7.45
CA GLU A 257 19.25 8.11 8.72
C GLU A 257 18.49 9.42 8.42
N ASP A 258 17.43 9.68 9.17
CA ASP A 258 16.66 10.92 9.08
C ASP A 258 17.26 12.04 9.94
N ALA A 259 16.66 13.22 9.92
CA ALA A 259 17.10 14.38 10.68
C ALA A 259 16.93 14.22 12.21
N GLU A 260 16.06 13.32 12.64
CA GLU A 260 15.83 13.00 14.06
C GLU A 260 16.70 11.84 14.56
N HIS A 261 17.62 11.36 13.70
CA HIS A 261 18.54 10.26 13.97
C HIS A 261 17.86 8.89 14.09
N ASN A 262 16.73 8.69 13.44
CA ASN A 262 16.15 7.36 13.24
C ASN A 262 16.79 6.69 12.03
N LEU A 263 17.02 5.39 12.15
CA LEU A 263 17.59 4.57 11.09
C LEU A 263 16.47 3.78 10.39
N TYR A 264 16.54 3.75 9.08
CA TYR A 264 15.61 3.04 8.21
C TYR A 264 16.35 1.99 7.40
N PHE A 265 15.83 0.76 7.40
CA PHE A 265 16.40 -0.39 6.70
C PHE A 265 15.37 -0.97 5.73
N ILE A 266 15.65 -0.90 4.44
CA ILE A 266 14.83 -1.56 3.42
C ILE A 266 15.42 -2.94 3.14
N ARG A 267 14.58 -3.97 3.25
CA ARG A 267 14.92 -5.36 2.95
C ARG A 267 14.47 -5.77 1.54
N GLU A 268 15.12 -6.78 0.99
CA GLU A 268 14.85 -7.31 -0.37
C GLU A 268 13.38 -7.73 -0.58
N LYS A 269 12.69 -8.18 0.47
CA LYS A 269 11.26 -8.54 0.42
C LYS A 269 10.30 -7.37 0.69
N GLY A 270 10.78 -6.13 0.59
CA GLY A 270 9.95 -4.94 0.66
C GLY A 270 9.50 -4.52 2.07
N SER A 271 10.09 -5.03 3.14
CA SER A 271 9.80 -4.55 4.49
C SER A 271 10.70 -3.38 4.88
N LEU A 272 10.11 -2.38 5.55
CA LEU A 272 10.82 -1.25 6.15
C LEU A 272 10.92 -1.46 7.66
N PHE A 273 12.14 -1.47 8.16
CA PHE A 273 12.43 -1.49 9.59
C PHE A 273 12.96 -0.13 10.02
N THR A 274 12.59 0.28 11.21
CA THR A 274 13.11 1.49 11.85
C THR A 274 13.79 1.14 13.14
N SER A 275 14.86 1.87 13.47
CA SER A 275 15.59 1.77 14.73
C SER A 275 16.13 3.13 15.12
N THR A 276 16.46 3.29 16.40
CA THR A 276 17.29 4.38 16.87
C THR A 276 18.77 4.07 16.68
N LEU A 277 19.66 5.06 16.80
CA LEU A 277 21.11 4.85 16.76
C LEU A 277 21.63 3.95 17.89
N THR A 278 20.89 3.85 18.99
CA THR A 278 21.21 2.97 20.15
C THR A 278 20.64 1.57 20.00
N MET A 279 19.77 1.36 18.99
CA MET A 279 19.07 0.09 18.72
C MET A 279 18.18 -0.39 19.88
N ASP A 280 17.71 0.50 20.74
CA ASP A 280 16.77 0.21 21.82
C ASP A 280 15.32 0.10 21.34
N ARG A 281 15.02 0.65 20.18
CA ARG A 281 13.76 0.45 19.45
C ARG A 281 14.04 -0.17 18.10
N PHE A 282 13.43 -1.32 17.85
CA PHE A 282 13.47 -1.96 16.55
C PHE A 282 12.04 -2.33 16.13
N GLN A 283 11.51 -1.66 15.12
CA GLN A 283 10.12 -1.83 14.71
C GLN A 283 10.02 -2.15 13.23
N ASN A 284 9.15 -3.09 12.89
CA ASN A 284 8.71 -3.30 11.51
C ASN A 284 7.54 -2.36 11.23
N ARG A 285 7.67 -1.50 10.24
CA ARG A 285 6.58 -0.62 9.81
C ARG A 285 5.60 -1.40 8.94
N SER A 286 4.60 -1.98 9.58
CA SER A 286 3.60 -2.85 8.95
C SER A 286 2.68 -2.16 7.93
N ILE A 287 2.64 -0.83 7.90
CA ILE A 287 1.83 -0.06 6.93
C ILE A 287 2.12 -0.47 5.49
N PHE A 288 3.33 -0.90 5.21
CA PHE A 288 3.71 -1.36 3.87
C PHE A 288 3.25 -2.78 3.55
N SER A 289 2.81 -3.57 4.53
CA SER A 289 2.30 -4.93 4.32
C SER A 289 0.91 -4.95 3.67
N THR A 290 0.21 -3.83 3.69
CA THR A 290 -1.12 -3.67 3.09
C THR A 290 -1.07 -3.22 1.63
N LEU A 291 0.11 -2.82 1.13
CA LEU A 291 0.29 -2.42 -0.26
C LEU A 291 0.51 -3.65 -1.14
N PRO A 292 -0.15 -3.76 -2.29
CA PRO A 292 0.14 -4.81 -3.25
C PRO A 292 1.56 -4.60 -3.83
N ASP A 293 2.28 -5.69 -4.03
CA ASP A 293 3.65 -5.77 -4.57
C ASP A 293 4.69 -4.82 -3.93
N ASN A 294 5.03 -5.11 -2.67
CA ASN A 294 5.76 -4.24 -1.73
C ASN A 294 7.29 -4.22 -1.91
N SER A 295 7.79 -4.18 -3.11
CA SER A 295 9.24 -3.98 -3.33
C SER A 295 9.62 -2.53 -3.07
N LEU A 296 10.00 -2.21 -1.83
CA LEU A 296 10.56 -0.90 -1.49
C LEU A 296 11.98 -0.78 -2.05
N MET A 297 12.30 0.36 -2.63
CA MET A 297 13.56 0.58 -3.37
C MET A 297 14.49 1.59 -2.70
N SER A 298 13.96 2.72 -2.27
CA SER A 298 14.74 3.77 -1.62
C SER A 298 13.89 4.55 -0.64
N VAL A 299 14.54 5.18 0.33
CA VAL A 299 13.91 6.06 1.32
C VAL A 299 14.75 7.32 1.48
N ILE A 300 14.08 8.46 1.60
CA ILE A 300 14.71 9.75 1.83
C ILE A 300 13.72 10.69 2.52
N GLU A 301 14.22 11.56 3.38
CA GLU A 301 13.43 12.56 4.10
C GLU A 301 13.47 13.91 3.39
N ASP A 302 12.32 14.59 3.29
CA ASP A 302 12.27 15.98 2.84
C ASP A 302 12.60 16.98 3.96
N ASN A 303 12.50 18.28 3.67
CA ASN A 303 12.79 19.33 4.64
C ASN A 303 11.64 19.59 5.64
N GLN A 304 10.52 18.91 5.50
CA GLN A 304 9.33 19.02 6.36
C GLN A 304 9.15 17.80 7.26
N GLY A 305 10.11 16.86 7.26
CA GLY A 305 10.07 15.63 8.04
C GLY A 305 9.19 14.54 7.44
N TRP A 306 8.84 14.61 6.15
CA TRP A 306 8.18 13.53 5.47
C TRP A 306 9.20 12.55 4.89
N LEU A 307 9.01 11.28 5.19
CA LEU A 307 9.75 10.20 4.56
C LEU A 307 9.13 9.84 3.21
N TRP A 308 9.92 9.93 2.17
CA TRP A 308 9.57 9.52 0.82
C TRP A 308 10.15 8.16 0.53
N VAL A 309 9.29 7.21 0.19
CA VAL A 309 9.67 5.82 -0.07
C VAL A 309 9.31 5.48 -1.52
N ALA A 310 10.31 5.17 -2.32
CA ALA A 310 10.10 4.69 -3.67
C ALA A 310 9.80 3.19 -3.67
N CYS A 311 8.81 2.77 -4.46
CA CYS A 311 8.39 1.38 -4.60
C CYS A 311 8.14 1.02 -6.08
N ASN A 312 7.78 -0.23 -6.35
CA ASN A 312 7.56 -0.66 -7.74
C ASN A 312 6.44 0.11 -8.43
N ASP A 313 5.39 0.51 -7.69
CA ASP A 313 4.19 1.11 -8.28
C ASP A 313 4.13 2.64 -8.12
N GLY A 314 5.15 3.28 -7.54
CA GLY A 314 5.16 4.71 -7.35
C GLY A 314 5.99 5.20 -6.18
N LEU A 315 5.57 6.32 -5.61
CA LEU A 315 6.19 6.97 -4.46
C LEU A 315 5.16 7.06 -3.33
N LEU A 316 5.61 6.77 -2.12
CA LEU A 316 4.86 7.00 -0.90
C LEU A 316 5.55 8.12 -0.12
N ARG A 317 4.79 9.00 0.51
CA ARG A 317 5.33 9.87 1.55
C ARG A 317 4.55 9.64 2.84
N ILE A 318 5.27 9.49 3.94
CA ILE A 318 4.72 9.14 5.24
C ILE A 318 5.31 10.03 6.32
N LYS A 319 4.54 10.33 7.35
CA LYS A 319 5.08 10.86 8.59
C LYS A 319 5.58 9.75 9.51
N GLU A 320 6.49 10.10 10.42
CA GLU A 320 7.19 9.16 11.29
C GLU A 320 6.25 8.21 12.03
N GLU A 321 5.14 8.68 12.53
CA GLU A 321 4.16 7.87 13.27
C GLU A 321 3.31 6.97 12.38
N GLY A 322 3.38 7.15 11.04
CA GLY A 322 2.69 6.31 10.05
C GLY A 322 1.17 6.48 10.00
N GLU A 323 0.64 7.47 10.72
CA GLU A 323 -0.80 7.77 10.72
C GLU A 323 -1.21 8.60 9.49
N GLU A 324 -0.29 9.37 8.94
CA GLU A 324 -0.53 10.21 7.77
C GLU A 324 0.39 9.79 6.62
N TYR A 325 -0.19 9.45 5.46
CA TYR A 325 0.58 9.09 4.28
C TYR A 325 -0.11 9.51 2.98
N ASP A 326 0.69 9.71 1.94
CA ASP A 326 0.25 9.90 0.56
C ASP A 326 0.87 8.85 -0.33
N ALA A 327 0.11 8.39 -1.32
CA ALA A 327 0.59 7.52 -2.38
C ALA A 327 0.51 8.25 -3.71
N PHE A 328 1.60 8.20 -4.48
CA PHE A 328 1.70 8.80 -5.81
C PHE A 328 2.05 7.72 -6.82
N THR A 329 1.23 7.59 -7.84
CA THR A 329 1.36 6.58 -8.88
C THR A 329 1.60 7.24 -10.25
N PHE A 330 1.69 6.42 -11.29
CA PHE A 330 1.71 6.90 -12.67
C PHE A 330 0.57 7.90 -12.96
N ASN A 331 -0.60 7.70 -12.38
CA ASN A 331 -1.75 8.59 -12.59
C ASN A 331 -1.61 9.95 -11.89
N ASP A 332 -0.74 10.03 -10.89
CA ASP A 332 -0.37 11.28 -10.24
C ASP A 332 0.79 11.99 -10.98
N GLY A 333 1.18 11.45 -12.13
CA GLY A 333 2.24 11.98 -12.96
C GLY A 333 3.63 11.50 -12.59
N VAL A 334 3.75 10.40 -11.80
CA VAL A 334 5.03 9.74 -11.56
C VAL A 334 5.45 9.00 -12.83
N PRO A 335 6.52 9.39 -13.51
CA PRO A 335 6.89 8.78 -14.79
C PRO A 335 7.43 7.37 -14.61
N GLY A 336 6.74 6.38 -15.15
CA GLY A 336 7.14 4.96 -15.14
C GLY A 336 7.00 4.27 -13.78
N PRO A 337 6.71 2.97 -13.77
CA PRO A 337 6.30 2.28 -12.55
C PRO A 337 7.47 1.82 -11.66
N THR A 338 8.70 1.64 -12.17
CA THR A 338 9.74 0.90 -11.45
C THR A 338 10.91 1.80 -11.07
N PHE A 339 11.08 2.02 -9.78
CA PHE A 339 12.24 2.70 -9.21
C PHE A 339 13.42 1.76 -9.00
N THR A 340 14.61 2.31 -8.77
CA THR A 340 15.83 1.54 -8.57
C THR A 340 16.33 1.64 -7.13
N ASN A 341 16.93 0.55 -6.64
CA ASN A 341 17.41 0.46 -5.27
C ASN A 341 18.45 1.55 -4.96
N GLY A 342 18.24 2.27 -3.84
CA GLY A 342 19.17 3.26 -3.34
C GLY A 342 19.32 4.54 -4.18
N ALA A 343 18.58 4.66 -5.29
CA ALA A 343 18.66 5.81 -6.18
C ALA A 343 17.74 6.95 -5.74
N ALA A 344 18.00 7.54 -4.57
CA ALA A 344 17.33 8.72 -4.05
C ALA A 344 18.36 9.75 -3.57
N TYR A 345 18.07 11.02 -3.79
CA TYR A 345 18.94 12.13 -3.40
C TYR A 345 18.13 13.40 -3.13
N LYS A 346 18.48 14.15 -2.10
CA LYS A 346 17.93 15.48 -1.79
C LYS A 346 18.98 16.53 -2.14
N ASP A 347 18.64 17.44 -3.03
CA ASP A 347 19.55 18.51 -3.41
C ASP A 347 19.53 19.71 -2.43
N GLU A 348 20.43 20.66 -2.63
CA GLU A 348 20.57 21.86 -1.80
C GLU A 348 19.31 22.76 -1.81
N LYS A 349 18.46 22.64 -2.83
CA LYS A 349 17.19 23.37 -2.95
C LYS A 349 16.04 22.63 -2.25
N GLY A 350 16.27 21.41 -1.76
CA GLY A 350 15.29 20.55 -1.15
C GLY A 350 14.44 19.77 -2.14
N LEU A 351 14.80 19.75 -3.42
CA LEU A 351 14.18 18.87 -4.40
C LEU A 351 14.59 17.43 -4.13
N LEU A 352 13.65 16.52 -4.23
CA LEU A 352 13.91 15.09 -4.13
C LEU A 352 14.04 14.50 -5.53
N TRP A 353 15.11 13.76 -5.73
CA TRP A 353 15.48 13.12 -6.99
C TRP A 353 15.43 11.62 -6.83
N PHE A 354 14.85 10.94 -7.81
CA PHE A 354 14.72 9.47 -7.83
C PHE A 354 15.12 8.91 -9.17
N GLY A 355 15.89 7.81 -9.16
CA GLY A 355 16.20 7.04 -10.36
C GLY A 355 15.13 5.98 -10.61
N ASN A 356 14.66 5.88 -11.84
CA ASN A 356 13.76 4.82 -12.26
C ASN A 356 14.14 4.23 -13.63
N THR A 357 13.32 3.32 -14.14
CA THR A 357 13.56 2.65 -15.44
C THR A 357 13.33 3.56 -16.66
N LYS A 358 12.69 4.71 -16.47
CA LYS A 358 12.41 5.71 -17.54
C LYS A 358 13.34 6.92 -17.47
N GLY A 359 14.16 7.02 -16.45
CA GLY A 359 15.10 8.11 -16.28
C GLY A 359 15.22 8.64 -14.88
N LEU A 360 15.66 9.89 -14.76
CA LEU A 360 15.79 10.61 -13.50
C LEU A 360 14.55 11.49 -13.28
N ILE A 361 13.90 11.33 -12.16
CA ILE A 361 12.68 12.05 -11.79
C ILE A 361 12.99 12.95 -10.59
N TYR A 362 12.37 14.12 -10.54
CA TYR A 362 12.43 14.98 -9.37
C TYR A 362 11.07 15.57 -8.99
N VAL A 363 10.92 15.86 -7.72
CA VAL A 363 9.74 16.47 -7.12
C VAL A 363 10.13 17.57 -6.15
N ASP A 364 9.35 18.64 -6.11
CA ASP A 364 9.41 19.65 -5.09
C ASP A 364 8.37 19.34 -4.00
N PRO A 365 8.77 18.88 -2.80
CA PRO A 365 7.84 18.53 -1.73
C PRO A 365 6.89 19.66 -1.33
N LYS A 366 7.33 20.91 -1.40
CA LYS A 366 6.50 22.09 -1.07
C LYS A 366 5.29 22.22 -1.99
N ARG A 367 5.47 21.90 -3.28
CA ARG A 367 4.38 21.92 -4.25
C ARG A 367 3.34 20.83 -4.02
N VAL A 368 3.74 19.73 -3.38
CA VAL A 368 2.81 18.65 -3.03
C VAL A 368 1.75 19.17 -2.07
N ASP A 369 2.15 19.93 -1.05
CA ASP A 369 1.24 20.48 -0.06
C ASP A 369 0.29 21.52 -0.66
N GLU A 370 0.79 22.34 -1.61
CA GLU A 370 -0.03 23.31 -2.35
C GLU A 370 -1.10 22.62 -3.21
N VAL A 371 -0.77 21.50 -3.83
CA VAL A 371 -1.69 20.71 -4.67
C VAL A 371 -2.67 19.92 -3.79
N ARG A 372 -2.20 19.39 -2.67
CA ARG A 372 -3.00 18.63 -1.70
C ARG A 372 -4.09 19.48 -1.03
N GLY A 373 -3.84 20.79 -0.87
CA GLY A 373 -4.83 21.74 -0.34
C GLY A 373 -6.11 21.86 -1.19
N LYS A 374 -6.13 21.31 -2.42
CA LYS A 374 -7.33 21.05 -3.18
C LYS A 374 -7.92 19.72 -2.72
N VAL A 375 -8.79 19.79 -1.73
CA VAL A 375 -9.46 18.67 -1.07
C VAL A 375 -9.98 17.66 -2.11
N ARG A 376 -9.48 16.44 -2.09
CA ARG A 376 -10.12 15.32 -2.79
C ARG A 376 -11.42 15.03 -2.07
N SER A 377 -12.54 15.38 -2.64
CA SER A 377 -13.85 15.05 -2.11
C SER A 377 -14.27 13.66 -2.57
N ILE A 378 -14.64 12.82 -1.63
CA ILE A 378 -15.26 11.52 -1.93
C ILE A 378 -16.73 11.77 -2.27
N VAL A 379 -17.21 11.12 -3.32
CA VAL A 379 -18.59 11.20 -3.78
C VAL A 379 -19.18 9.78 -3.79
N PHE A 380 -20.39 9.64 -3.25
CA PHE A 380 -21.16 8.41 -3.42
C PHE A 380 -21.67 8.33 -4.85
N THR A 381 -21.31 7.26 -5.55
CA THR A 381 -21.78 6.99 -6.91
C THR A 381 -23.12 6.28 -6.90
N ASP A 382 -23.27 5.27 -6.02
CA ASP A 382 -24.48 4.51 -5.84
C ASP A 382 -24.63 4.02 -4.41
N ILE A 383 -25.88 3.82 -4.00
CA ILE A 383 -26.23 3.08 -2.80
C ILE A 383 -27.18 1.97 -3.24
N LEU A 384 -26.79 0.72 -3.04
CA LEU A 384 -27.58 -0.43 -3.44
C LEU A 384 -28.26 -1.05 -2.22
N ALA A 385 -29.55 -1.30 -2.34
CA ALA A 385 -30.33 -2.07 -1.37
C ALA A 385 -30.69 -3.42 -2.00
N ASN A 386 -30.20 -4.53 -1.43
CA ASN A 386 -30.31 -5.88 -2.01
C ASN A 386 -29.86 -5.92 -3.50
N GLY A 387 -28.77 -5.20 -3.85
CA GLY A 387 -28.20 -5.15 -5.19
C GLY A 387 -28.94 -4.24 -6.18
N VAL A 388 -29.97 -3.49 -5.74
CA VAL A 388 -30.71 -2.56 -6.59
C VAL A 388 -30.42 -1.11 -6.20
N PRO A 389 -30.14 -0.21 -7.14
CA PRO A 389 -29.93 1.21 -6.85
C PRO A 389 -31.07 1.83 -6.04
N PHE A 390 -30.71 2.62 -5.05
CA PHE A 390 -31.63 3.18 -4.09
C PHE A 390 -31.36 4.67 -3.86
N THR A 391 -32.39 5.49 -4.03
CA THR A 391 -32.28 6.96 -3.95
C THR A 391 -33.02 7.58 -2.74
N SER A 392 -33.79 6.76 -1.99
CA SER A 392 -34.53 7.23 -0.82
C SER A 392 -33.70 7.09 0.46
N SER A 393 -33.97 7.88 1.48
CA SER A 393 -33.29 7.78 2.79
C SER A 393 -33.85 6.68 3.71
N SER A 394 -34.94 6.01 3.33
CA SER A 394 -35.61 5.00 4.17
C SER A 394 -35.90 3.71 3.40
N LEU A 395 -35.49 2.58 3.97
CA LEU A 395 -35.59 1.23 3.44
C LEU A 395 -36.67 0.41 4.16
N LYS A 396 -37.29 -0.51 3.44
CA LYS A 396 -38.17 -1.50 4.05
C LYS A 396 -37.34 -2.49 4.87
N TYR A 397 -37.96 -3.13 5.85
CA TYR A 397 -37.29 -4.12 6.74
C TYR A 397 -36.61 -5.28 6.00
N ASN A 398 -37.07 -5.63 4.79
CA ASN A 398 -36.52 -6.69 3.95
C ASN A 398 -35.48 -6.20 2.94
N GLN A 399 -35.13 -4.92 2.95
CA GLN A 399 -34.10 -4.28 2.13
C GLN A 399 -32.89 -3.93 3.00
N ASN A 400 -32.39 -4.92 3.73
CA ASN A 400 -31.41 -4.73 4.80
C ASN A 400 -29.97 -5.16 4.44
N ASN A 401 -29.71 -5.47 3.17
CA ASN A 401 -28.36 -5.65 2.64
C ASN A 401 -28.00 -4.39 1.85
N LEU A 402 -27.03 -3.65 2.34
CA LEU A 402 -26.63 -2.37 1.77
C LEU A 402 -25.21 -2.45 1.17
N THR A 403 -25.05 -1.92 -0.02
CA THR A 403 -23.73 -1.70 -0.62
C THR A 403 -23.58 -0.21 -0.90
N PHE A 404 -22.54 0.37 -0.34
CA PHE A 404 -22.16 1.76 -0.57
C PHE A 404 -21.06 1.81 -1.62
N CYS A 405 -21.32 2.42 -2.76
CA CYS A 405 -20.36 2.63 -3.83
C CYS A 405 -19.93 4.10 -3.80
N PHE A 406 -18.63 4.35 -3.83
CA PHE A 406 -18.08 5.69 -3.72
C PHE A 406 -16.78 5.81 -4.52
N THR A 407 -16.38 7.03 -4.82
CA THR A 407 -15.12 7.32 -5.51
C THR A 407 -14.64 8.71 -5.14
N ASP A 408 -13.34 8.89 -5.15
CA ASP A 408 -12.72 10.22 -5.14
C ASP A 408 -12.38 10.69 -6.56
N PHE A 409 -12.80 9.94 -7.58
CA PHE A 409 -12.45 10.10 -8.99
C PHE A 409 -10.93 10.14 -9.26
N ALA A 410 -10.10 9.67 -8.33
CA ALA A 410 -8.73 9.41 -8.65
C ALA A 410 -8.71 8.18 -9.57
N TYR A 411 -8.70 8.42 -10.86
CA TYR A 411 -8.63 7.36 -11.89
C TYR A 411 -7.22 6.78 -11.93
N GLY A 412 -6.81 6.22 -10.78
CA GLY A 412 -5.54 5.56 -10.60
C GLY A 412 -5.65 4.04 -10.80
N LEU A 413 -4.52 3.36 -10.72
CA LEU A 413 -4.51 1.91 -10.60
C LEU A 413 -5.34 1.52 -9.36
N PRO A 414 -6.22 0.50 -9.45
CA PRO A 414 -7.04 0.06 -8.32
C PRO A 414 -6.23 -0.26 -7.06
N SER A 415 -4.95 -0.63 -7.24
CA SER A 415 -4.00 -0.91 -6.16
C SER A 415 -3.62 0.31 -5.29
N ALA A 416 -3.82 1.52 -5.79
CA ALA A 416 -3.50 2.77 -5.07
C ALA A 416 -4.70 3.39 -4.35
N LEU A 417 -5.90 2.82 -4.51
CA LEU A 417 -7.10 3.28 -3.83
C LEU A 417 -7.10 2.77 -2.38
N LEU A 418 -6.93 3.68 -1.46
CA LEU A 418 -7.01 3.41 -0.03
C LEU A 418 -8.05 4.34 0.58
N TYR A 419 -9.01 3.75 1.31
CA TYR A 419 -10.06 4.46 2.01
C TYR A 419 -10.15 3.94 3.45
N GLU A 420 -10.52 4.82 4.37
CA GLU A 420 -11.00 4.44 5.68
C GLU A 420 -12.51 4.57 5.70
N TYR A 421 -13.20 3.56 6.22
CA TYR A 421 -14.65 3.58 6.31
C TYR A 421 -15.15 3.04 7.63
N ARG A 422 -16.35 3.45 8.02
CA ARG A 422 -17.11 2.88 9.14
C ARG A 422 -18.60 3.07 8.94
N LEU A 423 -19.40 2.14 9.46
CA LEU A 423 -20.84 2.27 9.59
C LEU A 423 -21.18 2.50 11.06
N GLU A 424 -21.60 3.71 11.41
CA GLU A 424 -22.02 4.05 12.76
C GLU A 424 -23.23 3.20 13.17
N GLY A 425 -23.17 2.60 14.35
CA GLY A 425 -24.15 1.63 14.85
C GLY A 425 -23.77 0.16 14.59
N VAL A 426 -22.74 -0.10 13.78
CA VAL A 426 -22.21 -1.45 13.51
C VAL A 426 -20.73 -1.54 13.82
N ASP A 427 -19.93 -0.63 13.27
CA ASP A 427 -18.48 -0.62 13.43
C ASP A 427 -18.07 0.24 14.64
N LYS A 428 -17.11 -0.26 15.44
CA LYS A 428 -16.53 0.50 16.56
C LYS A 428 -15.44 1.46 16.07
N ASP A 429 -14.58 0.97 15.18
CA ASP A 429 -13.39 1.67 14.70
C ASP A 429 -13.43 1.85 13.18
N TRP A 430 -12.58 2.72 12.67
CA TRP A 430 -12.35 2.86 11.24
C TRP A 430 -11.69 1.60 10.68
N LYS A 431 -12.13 1.17 9.51
CA LYS A 431 -11.60 0.03 8.77
C LYS A 431 -10.92 0.50 7.49
N LEU A 432 -9.79 -0.08 7.17
CA LEU A 432 -9.07 0.20 5.93
C LEU A 432 -9.64 -0.63 4.77
N LEU A 433 -9.88 0.02 3.64
CA LEU A 433 -10.30 -0.60 2.39
C LEU A 433 -9.23 -0.33 1.32
N ALA A 434 -8.66 -1.38 0.76
CA ALA A 434 -7.63 -1.29 -0.28
C ALA A 434 -8.15 -1.82 -1.61
N ALA A 435 -7.82 -1.12 -2.70
CA ALA A 435 -8.11 -1.52 -4.08
C ALA A 435 -9.59 -1.77 -4.41
N GLN A 436 -10.50 -1.21 -3.62
CA GLN A 436 -11.95 -1.31 -3.80
C GLN A 436 -12.59 0.06 -3.56
N ASN A 437 -13.75 0.26 -4.15
CA ASN A 437 -14.55 1.48 -4.02
C ASN A 437 -16.01 1.19 -3.62
N GLU A 438 -16.24 -0.02 -3.05
CA GLU A 438 -17.54 -0.44 -2.55
C GLU A 438 -17.42 -1.22 -1.25
N VAL A 439 -18.40 -1.04 -0.37
CA VAL A 439 -18.49 -1.75 0.91
C VAL A 439 -19.90 -2.26 1.13
N SER A 440 -20.02 -3.54 1.46
CA SER A 440 -21.31 -4.19 1.70
C SER A 440 -21.52 -4.57 3.15
N TYR A 441 -22.72 -4.31 3.66
CA TYR A 441 -23.21 -4.77 4.96
C TYR A 441 -24.47 -5.60 4.78
N TYR A 442 -24.55 -6.74 5.44
CA TYR A 442 -25.64 -7.69 5.28
C TYR A 442 -26.43 -7.85 6.57
N GLY A 443 -27.76 -8.01 6.43
CA GLY A 443 -28.63 -8.34 7.55
C GLY A 443 -28.75 -7.24 8.59
N LEU A 444 -28.71 -5.96 8.20
CA LEU A 444 -28.85 -4.84 9.11
C LEU A 444 -30.20 -4.87 9.84
N SER A 445 -30.19 -4.65 11.14
CA SER A 445 -31.41 -4.51 11.95
C SER A 445 -32.14 -3.21 11.61
N SER A 446 -33.39 -3.09 12.08
CA SER A 446 -34.10 -1.79 11.98
C SER A 446 -33.37 -0.73 12.81
N GLY A 447 -33.10 0.41 12.18
CA GLY A 447 -32.33 1.49 12.80
C GLY A 447 -31.86 2.52 11.79
N THR A 448 -31.24 3.58 12.27
CA THR A 448 -30.60 4.60 11.44
C THR A 448 -29.10 4.40 11.51
N TYR A 449 -28.48 4.33 10.35
CA TYR A 449 -27.07 4.10 10.17
C TYR A 449 -26.45 5.25 9.40
N THR A 450 -25.25 5.66 9.78
CA THR A 450 -24.47 6.65 9.04
C THR A 450 -23.19 5.97 8.52
N PHE A 451 -23.12 5.78 7.21
CA PHE A 451 -21.88 5.33 6.58
C PHE A 451 -20.97 6.52 6.37
N ARG A 452 -19.73 6.39 6.82
CA ARG A 452 -18.68 7.39 6.66
C ARG A 452 -17.50 6.78 5.93
N VAL A 453 -16.94 7.54 5.02
CA VAL A 453 -15.75 7.17 4.25
C VAL A 453 -14.86 8.38 4.09
N ARG A 454 -13.55 8.18 4.22
CA ARG A 454 -12.53 9.23 4.06
C ARG A 454 -11.25 8.67 3.44
N LEU A 455 -10.41 9.53 2.95
CA LEU A 455 -9.02 9.18 2.64
C LEU A 455 -8.24 9.03 3.95
N PRO A 456 -7.31 8.06 4.05
CA PRO A 456 -6.57 7.83 5.27
C PRO A 456 -5.87 9.08 5.79
N GLY A 457 -6.03 9.35 7.09
CA GLY A 457 -5.45 10.53 7.73
C GLY A 457 -5.99 11.89 7.28
N ASN A 458 -7.02 11.95 6.42
CA ASN A 458 -7.56 13.22 5.91
C ASN A 458 -9.03 13.39 6.29
N GLU A 459 -9.30 14.04 7.42
CA GLU A 459 -10.66 14.32 7.90
C GLU A 459 -11.45 15.25 6.97
N GLN A 460 -10.77 16.12 6.22
CA GLN A 460 -11.43 17.05 5.29
C GLN A 460 -12.00 16.36 4.05
N SER A 461 -11.56 15.13 3.76
CA SER A 461 -12.06 14.31 2.66
C SER A 461 -13.31 13.51 3.03
N GLU A 462 -13.76 13.55 4.29
CA GLU A 462 -14.86 12.73 4.80
C GLU A 462 -16.17 13.01 4.06
N ALA A 463 -16.75 11.94 3.52
CA ALA A 463 -18.10 11.90 3.01
C ALA A 463 -18.96 11.00 3.88
N SER A 464 -20.21 11.40 4.09
CA SER A 464 -21.16 10.61 4.89
C SER A 464 -22.50 10.46 4.20
N CYS A 465 -23.15 9.32 4.42
CA CYS A 465 -24.47 9.02 3.94
C CYS A 465 -25.29 8.35 5.05
N GLN A 466 -26.50 8.87 5.27
CA GLN A 466 -27.41 8.33 6.29
C GLN A 466 -28.52 7.52 5.65
N VAL A 467 -28.75 6.31 6.16
CA VAL A 467 -29.78 5.38 5.69
C VAL A 467 -30.55 4.83 6.89
N THR A 468 -31.87 4.77 6.77
CA THR A 468 -32.74 4.21 7.82
C THR A 468 -33.43 2.94 7.35
N VAL A 469 -33.24 1.83 8.07
CA VAL A 469 -33.95 0.58 7.86
C VAL A 469 -35.19 0.58 8.75
N CYS A 470 -36.36 0.62 8.13
CA CYS A 470 -37.62 0.66 8.84
C CYS A 470 -37.92 -0.67 9.53
N PRO A 471 -38.57 -0.68 10.71
CA PRO A 471 -38.98 -1.91 11.36
C PRO A 471 -40.11 -2.60 10.58
N MET A 472 -40.19 -3.93 10.71
CA MET A 472 -41.22 -4.76 10.07
C MET A 472 -42.62 -4.33 10.48
N ILE A 473 -42.81 -4.01 11.78
CA ILE A 473 -44.06 -3.50 12.32
C ILE A 473 -43.86 -2.04 12.74
N PRO A 474 -44.54 -1.08 12.10
CA PRO A 474 -44.50 0.31 12.53
C PRO A 474 -44.90 0.47 13.99
N TRP A 475 -44.40 1.47 14.69
CA TRP A 475 -44.67 1.69 16.11
C TRP A 475 -46.18 1.72 16.45
N TRP A 476 -47.03 2.29 15.56
CA TRP A 476 -48.48 2.28 15.70
C TRP A 476 -49.11 0.87 15.55
N GLY A 477 -48.44 -0.03 14.82
CA GLY A 477 -48.86 -1.43 14.69
C GLY A 477 -48.74 -2.21 15.99
N TRP A 478 -47.79 -1.88 16.85
CA TRP A 478 -47.70 -2.41 18.20
C TRP A 478 -48.88 -1.97 19.06
N GLY A 479 -49.31 -0.69 18.90
CA GLY A 479 -50.51 -0.17 19.56
C GLY A 479 -51.78 -0.92 19.15
N LEU A 480 -51.95 -1.20 17.85
CA LEU A 480 -53.06 -2.01 17.35
C LEU A 480 -52.99 -3.45 17.84
N SER A 481 -51.81 -4.05 17.92
CA SER A 481 -51.65 -5.42 18.46
C SER A 481 -52.03 -5.50 19.93
N VAL A 482 -51.62 -4.52 20.73
CA VAL A 482 -52.01 -4.42 22.15
C VAL A 482 -53.54 -4.24 22.28
N LEU A 483 -54.17 -3.35 21.48
CA LEU A 483 -55.62 -3.16 21.48
C LEU A 483 -56.36 -4.44 21.09
N LEU A 484 -55.84 -5.19 20.13
CA LEU A 484 -56.42 -6.46 19.68
C LEU A 484 -56.33 -7.53 20.79
N ILE A 485 -55.18 -7.62 21.50
CA ILE A 485 -54.99 -8.51 22.63
C ILE A 485 -55.95 -8.13 23.78
N VAL A 486 -56.05 -6.84 24.12
CA VAL A 486 -56.99 -6.33 25.13
C VAL A 486 -58.43 -6.65 24.72
N GLY A 487 -58.80 -6.46 23.45
CA GLY A 487 -60.10 -6.82 22.90
C GLY A 487 -60.40 -8.33 23.01
N ILE A 488 -59.43 -9.18 22.71
CA ILE A 488 -59.59 -10.64 22.89
C ILE A 488 -59.77 -11.00 24.36
N ILE A 489 -58.97 -10.41 25.26
CA ILE A 489 -59.12 -10.66 26.71
C ILE A 489 -60.49 -10.19 27.19
N ALA A 490 -60.94 -8.99 26.80
CA ALA A 490 -62.26 -8.48 27.13
C ALA A 490 -63.38 -9.38 26.59
N PHE A 491 -63.25 -9.86 25.36
CA PHE A 491 -64.18 -10.81 24.73
C PHE A 491 -64.22 -12.14 25.48
N ILE A 492 -63.09 -12.72 25.85
CA ILE A 492 -63.01 -13.94 26.64
C ILE A 492 -63.66 -13.73 28.01
N ARG A 493 -63.35 -12.62 28.70
CA ARG A 493 -64.01 -12.28 30.02
C ARG A 493 -65.49 -12.09 29.87
N TYR A 494 -65.98 -11.41 28.82
CA TYR A 494 -67.40 -11.26 28.53
C TYR A 494 -68.05 -12.62 28.26
N TYR A 495 -67.43 -13.49 27.49
CA TYR A 495 -67.96 -14.81 27.16
C TYR A 495 -68.00 -15.74 28.38
N VAL A 496 -66.96 -15.75 29.19
CA VAL A 496 -66.93 -16.49 30.49
C VAL A 496 -67.96 -15.95 31.44
N TRP A 497 -68.09 -14.61 31.54
CA TRP A 497 -69.14 -14.01 32.40
C TRP A 497 -70.55 -14.33 31.89
N LYS A 498 -70.80 -14.30 30.61
CA LYS A 498 -72.06 -14.67 29.97
C LYS A 498 -72.36 -16.17 30.22
N ARG A 499 -71.38 -17.04 30.17
CA ARG A 499 -71.48 -18.47 30.43
C ARG A 499 -71.75 -18.72 31.90
N MET A 500 -71.08 -18.05 32.82
CA MET A 500 -71.33 -18.14 34.25
C MET A 500 -72.73 -17.63 34.63
N ARG A 501 -73.16 -16.52 34.02
CA ARG A 501 -74.56 -16.07 34.23
C ARG A 501 -75.62 -17.10 33.82
N ARG A 502 -75.38 -17.81 32.68
CA ARG A 502 -76.31 -18.90 32.28
C ARG A 502 -76.26 -20.07 33.22
N LEU A 503 -75.12 -20.39 33.81
CA LEU A 503 -74.99 -21.44 34.82
C LEU A 503 -75.65 -21.05 36.14
N LEU A 504 -75.58 -19.79 36.57
CA LEU A 504 -76.23 -19.26 37.76
C LEU A 504 -77.76 -19.15 37.62
N VAL A 505 -78.27 -18.97 36.39
CA VAL A 505 -79.74 -18.95 36.14
C VAL A 505 -80.34 -20.37 36.06
N SER A 506 -79.50 -21.40 35.78
CA SER A 506 -79.97 -22.79 35.73
C SER A 506 -79.91 -23.51 37.07
N SER A 507 -79.39 -22.90 38.12
CA SER A 507 -79.27 -23.49 39.45
C SER A 507 -80.32 -22.97 40.46
N ALA A 508 -81.40 -22.32 39.97
CA ALA A 508 -82.53 -21.94 40.81
C ALA A 508 -83.73 -22.88 40.54
N SER A 509 -83.79 -24.04 41.21
CA SER A 509 -85.01 -24.82 41.47
C SER A 509 -84.81 -25.64 42.73
N PRO A 510 -85.88 -25.89 43.51
CA PRO A 510 -85.85 -25.80 44.97
C PRO A 510 -85.54 -27.11 45.68
N VAL A 511 -85.17 -26.90 46.94
CA VAL A 511 -84.94 -27.80 48.07
C VAL A 511 -85.89 -28.97 48.14
N VAL A 512 -85.35 -30.17 48.32
CA VAL A 512 -85.96 -31.22 49.19
C VAL A 512 -84.85 -31.81 50.05
N VAL A 513 -85.08 -31.76 51.36
CA VAL A 513 -84.27 -32.27 52.45
C VAL A 513 -84.39 -33.81 52.52
N SER A 514 -83.27 -34.51 52.70
CA SER A 514 -83.22 -35.74 53.54
C SER A 514 -81.73 -36.14 53.74
N SER A 515 -81.32 -36.03 54.93
CA SER A 515 -80.63 -36.79 55.98
C SER A 515 -79.62 -37.89 55.59
N ALA A 516 -78.57 -37.88 56.39
CA ALA A 516 -77.73 -38.96 56.93
C ALA A 516 -76.43 -39.19 56.18
N GLU A 517 -75.30 -38.86 56.71
CA GLU A 517 -74.41 -39.50 57.68
C GLU A 517 -73.53 -40.61 57.10
N GLU A 518 -72.32 -40.54 57.56
CA GLU A 518 -71.25 -41.61 57.55
C GLU A 518 -70.50 -41.86 56.25
N GLU A 519 -69.20 -41.96 56.18
CA GLU A 519 -68.04 -42.31 57.04
C GLU A 519 -66.76 -41.79 56.38
N ILE A 520 -65.92 -41.09 56.96
CA ILE A 520 -64.76 -41.30 57.84
C ILE A 520 -63.81 -42.44 57.31
N GLN A 521 -62.62 -42.02 57.14
CA GLN A 521 -61.33 -42.68 57.40
C GLN A 521 -60.59 -43.47 56.32
N GLN A 522 -59.37 -43.11 56.34
CA GLN A 522 -58.15 -43.91 56.17
C GLN A 522 -57.57 -43.89 54.77
N ARG A 523 -56.33 -43.62 54.54
CA ARG A 523 -55.13 -43.69 55.39
C ARG A 523 -53.99 -42.97 54.65
N GLU A 524 -53.24 -42.30 55.40
CA GLU A 524 -51.85 -41.96 55.40
C GLU A 524 -50.88 -43.04 54.89
N GLN A 525 -49.69 -42.56 54.57
CA GLN A 525 -48.42 -43.24 54.56
C GLN A 525 -48.10 -43.93 53.24
N SER A 526 -46.97 -43.65 52.58
CA SER A 526 -45.57 -43.58 53.03
C SER A 526 -44.70 -43.11 51.87
N VAL A 527 -43.88 -42.12 52.14
CA VAL A 527 -42.46 -42.22 52.44
C VAL A 527 -41.54 -42.50 51.27
N GLU A 528 -40.71 -41.46 51.07
CA GLU A 528 -39.29 -41.51 50.70
C GLU A 528 -38.79 -42.37 49.50
N GLN A 529 -38.17 -41.73 48.56
CA GLN A 529 -36.73 -41.78 48.36
C GLN A 529 -36.30 -41.03 47.11
N HIS A 530 -35.44 -40.08 47.34
CA HIS A 530 -34.47 -39.59 46.30
C HIS A 530 -33.49 -40.73 45.95
N PRO A 531 -32.92 -40.75 44.74
CA PRO A 531 -31.61 -40.12 44.68
C PRO A 531 -31.31 -39.31 43.41
N GLU A 532 -30.35 -38.48 43.62
CA GLU A 532 -29.49 -37.62 42.80
C GLU A 532 -29.12 -38.07 41.39
N VAL A 533 -28.78 -37.02 40.60
CA VAL A 533 -27.65 -36.85 39.69
C VAL A 533 -27.87 -37.19 38.22
N ASN A 534 -27.93 -36.27 37.36
CA ASN A 534 -26.84 -35.74 36.55
C ASN A 534 -27.33 -34.70 35.52
N SER A 535 -26.69 -33.57 35.58
CA SER A 535 -26.73 -32.52 34.56
C SER A 535 -26.03 -32.97 33.31
N GLU A 536 -26.71 -33.12 32.22
CA GLU A 536 -26.10 -33.02 30.88
C GLU A 536 -26.81 -31.89 30.13
N GLN A 537 -26.00 -30.89 29.83
CA GLN A 537 -26.32 -29.74 28.99
C GLN A 537 -26.69 -30.20 27.57
N GLN A 538 -27.90 -29.93 27.16
CA GLN A 538 -28.25 -29.98 25.74
C GLN A 538 -27.70 -28.72 25.05
N PRO A 539 -26.98 -28.86 23.90
CA PRO A 539 -26.54 -27.71 23.15
C PRO A 539 -27.72 -26.99 22.50
N SER A 540 -27.61 -25.65 22.45
CA SER A 540 -28.63 -24.77 21.91
C SER A 540 -28.93 -25.02 20.43
N VAL A 541 -30.18 -24.90 20.05
CA VAL A 541 -30.74 -25.07 18.68
C VAL A 541 -30.00 -24.24 17.58
N VAL A 542 -29.14 -23.30 17.97
CA VAL A 542 -28.37 -22.46 17.06
C VAL A 542 -27.13 -23.18 16.51
N GLU A 543 -26.56 -24.16 17.22
CA GLU A 543 -25.37 -24.90 16.73
C GLU A 543 -25.71 -25.99 15.70
N GLU A 544 -26.93 -26.49 15.69
CA GLU A 544 -27.33 -27.50 14.70
C GLU A 544 -27.58 -26.92 13.30
N LYS A 545 -27.95 -25.64 13.19
CA LYS A 545 -28.23 -24.99 11.89
C LYS A 545 -26.98 -24.66 11.09
N TYR A 546 -25.82 -24.58 11.76
CA TYR A 546 -24.51 -24.32 11.09
C TYR A 546 -23.70 -25.58 10.77
N LYS A 547 -24.08 -26.74 11.31
CA LYS A 547 -23.39 -28.01 11.01
C LYS A 547 -23.77 -28.62 9.66
N THR A 548 -24.91 -28.24 9.08
CA THR A 548 -25.44 -28.84 7.86
C THR A 548 -24.95 -28.20 6.56
N ASN A 549 -24.18 -27.07 6.63
CA ASN A 549 -23.68 -26.38 5.43
C ASN A 549 -22.16 -26.33 5.29
N ARG A 550 -21.41 -27.14 6.03
CA ARG A 550 -19.98 -27.30 5.78
C ARG A 550 -19.78 -28.57 4.94
N LEU A 551 -19.30 -28.37 3.73
CA LEU A 551 -18.75 -29.43 2.91
C LEU A 551 -17.72 -30.21 3.72
N THR A 552 -17.78 -31.51 3.70
CA THR A 552 -16.78 -32.37 4.31
C THR A 552 -15.45 -32.21 3.58
N GLU A 553 -14.37 -32.56 4.23
CA GLU A 553 -13.03 -32.46 3.61
C GLU A 553 -12.91 -33.32 2.34
N GLU A 554 -13.68 -34.41 2.27
CA GLU A 554 -13.76 -35.26 1.08
C GLU A 554 -14.55 -34.60 -0.04
N GLU A 555 -15.69 -33.97 0.26
CA GLU A 555 -16.47 -33.18 -0.70
C GLU A 555 -15.69 -31.98 -1.26
N CYS A 556 -14.93 -31.29 -0.42
CA CYS A 556 -14.03 -30.21 -0.87
C CYS A 556 -12.93 -30.72 -1.82
N LYS A 557 -12.34 -31.89 -1.53
CA LYS A 557 -11.32 -32.50 -2.41
C LYS A 557 -11.93 -32.96 -3.73
N GLU A 558 -13.14 -33.49 -3.70
CA GLU A 558 -13.83 -33.91 -4.92
C GLU A 558 -14.25 -32.73 -5.79
N LEU A 559 -14.75 -31.64 -5.16
CA LEU A 559 -15.09 -30.39 -5.84
C LEU A 559 -13.85 -29.75 -6.48
N HIS A 560 -12.75 -29.71 -5.73
CA HIS A 560 -11.47 -29.21 -6.24
C HIS A 560 -10.99 -30.00 -7.46
N LYS A 561 -11.09 -31.35 -7.40
CA LYS A 561 -10.70 -32.20 -8.52
C LYS A 561 -11.59 -32.01 -9.76
N LYS A 562 -12.89 -31.79 -9.56
CA LYS A 562 -13.84 -31.49 -10.65
C LYS A 562 -13.55 -30.12 -11.27
N LEU A 563 -13.26 -29.12 -10.45
CA LEU A 563 -12.92 -27.76 -10.89
C LEU A 563 -11.62 -27.74 -11.72
N VAL A 564 -10.57 -28.41 -11.23
CA VAL A 564 -9.29 -28.51 -11.97
C VAL A 564 -9.49 -29.21 -13.31
N ALA A 565 -10.23 -30.32 -13.34
CA ALA A 565 -10.54 -31.06 -14.57
C ALA A 565 -11.36 -30.21 -15.57
N TYR A 566 -12.31 -29.39 -15.09
CA TYR A 566 -13.07 -28.45 -15.92
C TYR A 566 -12.19 -27.35 -16.50
N VAL A 567 -11.34 -26.73 -15.69
CA VAL A 567 -10.41 -25.67 -16.14
C VAL A 567 -9.41 -26.19 -17.17
N GLU A 568 -8.90 -27.42 -16.99
CA GLU A 568 -7.98 -28.07 -17.95
C GLU A 568 -8.64 -28.43 -19.26
N LYS A 569 -9.89 -28.93 -19.21
CA LYS A 569 -10.63 -29.40 -20.38
C LYS A 569 -11.23 -28.27 -21.20
N GLU A 570 -11.93 -27.34 -20.54
CA GLU A 570 -12.74 -26.31 -21.21
C GLU A 570 -11.98 -24.98 -21.38
N LYS A 571 -10.84 -24.81 -20.71
CA LYS A 571 -10.03 -23.57 -20.75
C LYS A 571 -10.90 -22.30 -20.63
N PRO A 572 -11.72 -22.17 -19.58
CA PRO A 572 -12.72 -21.11 -19.45
C PRO A 572 -12.14 -19.70 -19.48
N TYR A 573 -10.84 -19.53 -19.13
CA TYR A 573 -10.14 -18.25 -19.21
C TYR A 573 -9.94 -17.71 -20.64
N ILE A 574 -10.23 -18.51 -21.66
CA ILE A 574 -10.21 -18.10 -23.07
C ILE A 574 -11.60 -17.62 -23.53
N ASN A 575 -12.66 -17.93 -22.78
CA ASN A 575 -14.03 -17.54 -23.11
C ASN A 575 -14.40 -16.22 -22.41
N PRO A 576 -14.53 -15.09 -23.13
CA PRO A 576 -14.85 -13.78 -22.55
C PRO A 576 -16.29 -13.67 -22.02
N ASP A 577 -17.18 -14.60 -22.37
CA ASP A 577 -18.60 -14.57 -21.99
C ASP A 577 -18.92 -15.43 -20.75
N LEU A 578 -17.92 -16.09 -20.17
CA LEU A 578 -18.10 -16.96 -19.02
C LEU A 578 -18.42 -16.15 -17.75
N LYS A 579 -19.58 -16.41 -17.14
CA LYS A 579 -19.95 -15.82 -15.86
C LYS A 579 -19.61 -16.77 -14.70
N MET A 580 -19.26 -16.22 -13.55
CA MET A 580 -18.95 -17.01 -12.34
C MET A 580 -20.07 -17.97 -11.92
N GLY A 581 -21.34 -17.71 -12.28
CA GLY A 581 -22.47 -18.59 -12.04
C GLY A 581 -22.40 -19.90 -12.85
N ASP A 582 -21.73 -19.90 -14.00
CA ASP A 582 -21.63 -21.08 -14.88
C ASP A 582 -20.56 -22.07 -14.38
N LEU A 583 -19.70 -21.66 -13.45
CA LEU A 583 -18.71 -22.50 -12.78
C LEU A 583 -19.27 -23.20 -11.53
N ALA A 584 -20.41 -22.76 -11.02
CA ALA A 584 -21.02 -23.27 -9.79
C ALA A 584 -22.15 -24.29 -10.05
N SER A 585 -22.56 -24.49 -11.27
CA SER A 585 -23.51 -25.54 -11.74
C SER A 585 -22.75 -26.79 -12.18
#